data_1636d0e71981db9ec7e09937ddcdad8c
#
_entry.id   1636d0e71981db9ec7e09937ddcdad8c
#
_cell.length_a   1.000
_cell.length_b   1.000
_cell.length_c   1.000
_cell.angle_alpha   90.00
_cell.angle_beta   90.00
_cell.angle_gamma   90.00
#
_symmetry.space_group_name_H-M   'P 1'
#
loop_
_entity.id
_entity.type
_entity.pdbx_description
1 polymer ?
#
loop_
_entity_poly.entity_id
_entity_poly.type
_entity_poly.pdbx_seq_one_letter_code
_entity_poly.pdbx_strand_id
1 'polypeptide(L)'
;MKIIHAADLHLGSKIEAKLKDISEERKAEVRNSFLRLAKYAHENDIHVVLLSGDVFDSDRPFKKDKDTFYNVIKQYPDIDFLYLRGNHDTEEKNEDVYPNLKTFSEEWRTYSYGNVDITGLELGPNNSTSFYSTLSLNPEHINIVMLHGTLSDSVGLEKIKLSNLKNKNIDYLALGDIHSFEDGEIDKRGHYAYSGCLEGRGFDETGEKGFVLLDINEDKLSYSFHPFCERIIREINVDVSSLNNIPSIIAKVEKEVSFNSKDIYRINLIGDVPFDS
;
A
#
# COMPACT_ATOMS: atom_id res chain seq x y z
N MET A 1 13.54 14.65 -8.95
CA MET A 1 12.53 13.71 -9.49
C MET A 1 11.68 13.21 -8.32
N LYS A 2 10.35 13.14 -8.49
CA LYS A 2 9.45 12.56 -7.48
C LYS A 2 8.88 11.25 -7.98
N ILE A 3 8.70 10.30 -7.08
CA ILE A 3 8.13 8.96 -7.36
C ILE A 3 7.12 8.64 -6.25
N ILE A 4 5.97 8.07 -6.60
CA ILE A 4 5.03 7.52 -5.64
C ILE A 4 5.31 6.03 -5.48
N HIS A 5 5.37 5.54 -4.24
CA HIS A 5 5.33 4.14 -3.90
C HIS A 5 4.02 3.82 -3.18
N ALA A 6 3.19 3.03 -3.82
CA ALA A 6 1.95 2.48 -3.30
C ALA A 6 1.95 0.96 -3.44
N ALA A 7 1.16 0.26 -2.63
CA ALA A 7 0.97 -1.18 -2.65
C ALA A 7 -0.44 -1.53 -2.13
N ASP A 8 -0.80 -2.78 -2.21
CA ASP A 8 -1.95 -3.34 -1.51
C ASP A 8 -3.26 -2.58 -1.79
N LEU A 9 -3.51 -2.28 -3.07
CA LEU A 9 -4.72 -1.54 -3.49
C LEU A 9 -5.98 -2.36 -3.28
N HIS A 10 -5.87 -3.68 -3.42
CA HIS A 10 -6.94 -4.67 -3.26
C HIS A 10 -8.25 -4.26 -3.93
N LEU A 11 -8.17 -3.86 -5.20
CA LEU A 11 -9.34 -3.53 -6.00
C LEU A 11 -10.29 -4.74 -6.06
N GLY A 12 -11.56 -4.51 -5.74
CA GLY A 12 -12.57 -5.56 -5.69
C GLY A 12 -12.74 -6.23 -4.33
N SER A 13 -12.08 -5.74 -3.28
CA SER A 13 -12.20 -6.25 -1.91
C SER A 13 -13.64 -6.40 -1.45
N LYS A 14 -13.91 -7.50 -0.77
CA LYS A 14 -15.16 -7.72 -0.03
C LYS A 14 -15.14 -6.86 1.22
N ILE A 15 -15.97 -5.83 1.23
CA ILE A 15 -16.17 -5.02 2.43
C ILE A 15 -17.52 -5.43 3.03
N GLU A 16 -17.46 -6.06 4.19
CA GLU A 16 -18.63 -6.47 4.92
C GLU A 16 -19.09 -5.34 5.85
N ALA A 17 -20.29 -4.84 5.61
CA ALA A 17 -20.97 -3.93 6.51
C ALA A 17 -22.40 -4.41 6.73
N LYS A 18 -22.94 -4.16 7.93
CA LYS A 18 -24.34 -4.52 8.26
C LYS A 18 -25.35 -3.82 7.34
N LEU A 19 -24.99 -2.63 6.85
CA LEU A 19 -25.81 -1.86 5.91
C LEU A 19 -25.21 -1.97 4.51
N LYS A 20 -26.00 -2.46 3.56
CA LYS A 20 -25.58 -2.69 2.17
C LYS A 20 -25.04 -1.40 1.50
N ASP A 21 -25.71 -0.28 1.74
CA ASP A 21 -25.32 1.01 1.13
C ASP A 21 -23.94 1.45 1.58
N ILE A 22 -23.59 1.25 2.86
CA ILE A 22 -22.25 1.54 3.39
C ILE A 22 -21.21 0.61 2.73
N SER A 23 -21.53 -0.68 2.56
CA SER A 23 -20.62 -1.62 1.89
C SER A 23 -20.31 -1.18 0.44
N GLU A 24 -21.32 -0.77 -0.32
CA GLU A 24 -21.13 -0.33 -1.70
C GLU A 24 -20.37 1.02 -1.77
N GLU A 25 -20.64 1.94 -0.85
CA GLU A 25 -19.88 3.20 -0.74
C GLU A 25 -18.40 2.92 -0.47
N ARG A 26 -18.08 2.06 0.51
CA ARG A 26 -16.70 1.68 0.85
C ARG A 26 -15.97 1.00 -0.31
N LYS A 27 -16.63 0.09 -1.02
CA LYS A 27 -16.08 -0.53 -2.24
C LYS A 27 -15.79 0.50 -3.34
N ALA A 28 -16.64 1.53 -3.45
CA ALA A 28 -16.40 2.62 -4.39
C ALA A 28 -15.19 3.48 -3.98
N GLU A 29 -15.02 3.75 -2.69
CA GLU A 29 -13.86 4.49 -2.17
C GLU A 29 -12.55 3.76 -2.45
N VAL A 30 -12.47 2.43 -2.19
CA VAL A 30 -11.30 1.61 -2.52
C VAL A 30 -11.01 1.67 -4.03
N ARG A 31 -12.02 1.51 -4.90
CA ARG A 31 -11.79 1.62 -6.35
C ARG A 31 -11.31 3.01 -6.77
N ASN A 32 -11.90 4.05 -6.17
CA ASN A 32 -11.57 5.43 -6.52
C ASN A 32 -10.21 5.87 -5.95
N SER A 33 -9.65 5.17 -4.96
CA SER A 33 -8.36 5.53 -4.37
C SER A 33 -7.24 5.53 -5.42
N PHE A 34 -7.23 4.54 -6.32
CA PHE A 34 -6.24 4.48 -7.40
C PHE A 34 -6.44 5.61 -8.42
N LEU A 35 -7.68 5.94 -8.79
CA LEU A 35 -7.95 7.09 -9.66
C LEU A 35 -7.50 8.41 -9.00
N ARG A 36 -7.77 8.58 -7.70
CA ARG A 36 -7.31 9.75 -6.93
C ARG A 36 -5.78 9.82 -6.88
N LEU A 37 -5.11 8.67 -6.72
CA LEU A 37 -3.64 8.59 -6.71
C LEU A 37 -3.05 9.02 -8.04
N ALA A 38 -3.56 8.49 -9.15
CA ALA A 38 -3.10 8.87 -10.50
C ALA A 38 -3.37 10.35 -10.79
N LYS A 39 -4.54 10.86 -10.40
CA LYS A 39 -4.86 12.28 -10.49
C LYS A 39 -3.89 13.13 -9.67
N TYR A 40 -3.61 12.75 -8.43
CA TYR A 40 -2.64 13.43 -7.57
C TYR A 40 -1.25 13.44 -8.20
N ALA A 41 -0.79 12.31 -8.76
CA ALA A 41 0.49 12.23 -9.45
C ALA A 41 0.55 13.22 -10.63
N HIS A 42 -0.47 13.22 -11.48
CA HIS A 42 -0.57 14.14 -12.62
C HIS A 42 -0.58 15.62 -12.20
N GLU A 43 -1.39 15.98 -11.21
CA GLU A 43 -1.50 17.39 -10.71
C GLU A 43 -0.23 17.88 -10.00
N ASN A 44 0.65 16.96 -9.55
CA ASN A 44 1.92 17.29 -8.88
C ASN A 44 3.16 17.00 -9.73
N ASP A 45 3.01 16.79 -11.05
CA ASP A 45 4.10 16.56 -12.00
C ASP A 45 4.96 15.34 -11.61
N ILE A 46 4.30 14.27 -11.15
CA ILE A 46 4.92 13.00 -10.77
C ILE A 46 4.66 11.98 -11.89
N HIS A 47 5.72 11.57 -12.57
CA HIS A 47 5.62 10.73 -13.77
C HIS A 47 5.92 9.24 -13.52
N VAL A 48 6.18 8.85 -12.28
CA VAL A 48 6.46 7.45 -11.93
C VAL A 48 5.68 7.05 -10.69
N VAL A 49 4.93 5.96 -10.81
CA VAL A 49 4.17 5.35 -9.72
C VAL A 49 4.57 3.88 -9.61
N LEU A 50 5.09 3.49 -8.45
CA LEU A 50 5.40 2.10 -8.11
C LEU A 50 4.16 1.46 -7.48
N LEU A 51 3.78 0.30 -7.97
CA LEU A 51 2.71 -0.55 -7.43
C LEU A 51 3.36 -1.86 -6.98
N SER A 52 3.69 -1.94 -5.69
CA SER A 52 4.46 -3.04 -5.12
C SER A 52 3.57 -4.21 -4.68
N GLY A 53 2.70 -4.67 -5.57
CA GLY A 53 1.88 -5.87 -5.42
C GLY A 53 0.48 -5.64 -4.86
N ASP A 54 -0.31 -6.68 -4.96
CA ASP A 54 -1.70 -6.79 -4.48
C ASP A 54 -2.60 -5.64 -4.96
N VAL A 55 -2.53 -5.39 -6.28
CA VAL A 55 -3.42 -4.43 -6.94
C VAL A 55 -4.86 -4.94 -6.91
N PHE A 56 -5.08 -6.24 -7.08
CA PHE A 56 -6.38 -6.88 -6.99
C PHE A 56 -6.51 -7.71 -5.70
N ASP A 57 -7.75 -7.88 -5.22
CA ASP A 57 -8.04 -8.63 -3.99
C ASP A 57 -8.12 -10.16 -4.20
N SER A 58 -8.07 -10.63 -5.43
CA SER A 58 -8.15 -12.05 -5.75
C SER A 58 -7.55 -12.38 -7.09
N ASP A 59 -7.20 -13.66 -7.26
CA ASP A 59 -6.73 -14.24 -8.52
C ASP A 59 -7.76 -14.18 -9.67
N ARG A 60 -8.99 -13.79 -9.39
CA ARG A 60 -10.08 -13.63 -10.37
C ARG A 60 -10.83 -12.33 -10.15
N PRO A 61 -10.19 -11.19 -10.38
CA PRO A 61 -10.81 -9.89 -10.17
C PRO A 61 -12.01 -9.69 -11.10
N PHE A 62 -13.04 -9.01 -10.61
CA PHE A 62 -14.20 -8.71 -11.45
C PHE A 62 -13.80 -7.79 -12.61
N LYS A 63 -14.49 -7.96 -13.73
CA LYS A 63 -14.25 -7.11 -14.91
C LYS A 63 -14.28 -5.62 -14.59
N LYS A 64 -15.19 -5.18 -13.71
CA LYS A 64 -15.30 -3.78 -13.30
C LYS A 64 -14.01 -3.26 -12.64
N ASP A 65 -13.35 -4.07 -11.82
CA ASP A 65 -12.14 -3.66 -11.11
C ASP A 65 -10.94 -3.62 -12.06
N LYS A 66 -10.85 -4.58 -12.99
CA LYS A 66 -9.89 -4.57 -14.09
C LYS A 66 -10.08 -3.34 -14.99
N ASP A 67 -11.32 -3.11 -15.44
CA ASP A 67 -11.65 -1.95 -16.27
C ASP A 67 -11.27 -0.63 -15.57
N THR A 68 -11.45 -0.54 -14.25
CA THR A 68 -11.04 0.62 -13.46
C THR A 68 -9.52 0.80 -13.52
N PHE A 69 -8.75 -0.24 -13.24
CA PHE A 69 -7.29 -0.20 -13.27
C PHE A 69 -6.75 0.23 -14.64
N TYR A 70 -7.14 -0.46 -15.70
CA TYR A 70 -6.65 -0.17 -17.05
C TYR A 70 -7.13 1.17 -17.61
N ASN A 71 -8.35 1.60 -17.27
CA ASN A 71 -8.84 2.91 -17.67
C ASN A 71 -8.06 4.04 -17.02
N VAL A 72 -7.66 3.90 -15.75
CA VAL A 72 -6.80 4.88 -15.08
C VAL A 72 -5.44 4.98 -15.78
N ILE A 73 -4.80 3.85 -16.08
CA ILE A 73 -3.51 3.82 -16.79
C ILE A 73 -3.62 4.51 -18.15
N LYS A 74 -4.68 4.20 -18.91
CA LYS A 74 -4.95 4.81 -20.21
C LYS A 74 -5.22 6.32 -20.12
N GLN A 75 -5.86 6.76 -19.03
CA GLN A 75 -6.23 8.17 -18.84
C GLN A 75 -5.02 9.05 -18.54
N TYR A 76 -3.97 8.51 -17.95
CA TYR A 76 -2.75 9.23 -17.56
C TYR A 76 -1.52 8.68 -18.29
N PRO A 77 -1.39 8.93 -19.61
CA PRO A 77 -0.31 8.38 -20.42
C PRO A 77 1.06 9.00 -20.13
N ASP A 78 1.10 10.11 -19.41
CA ASP A 78 2.29 10.82 -18.93
C ASP A 78 2.88 10.23 -17.63
N ILE A 79 2.20 9.24 -17.03
CA ILE A 79 2.65 8.54 -15.83
C ILE A 79 3.04 7.11 -16.21
N ASP A 80 4.26 6.71 -15.90
CA ASP A 80 4.70 5.32 -15.92
C ASP A 80 4.25 4.61 -14.65
N PHE A 81 3.41 3.59 -14.80
CA PHE A 81 3.00 2.70 -13.70
C PHE A 81 3.88 1.45 -13.73
N LEU A 82 4.72 1.29 -12.72
CA LEU A 82 5.57 0.11 -12.57
C LEU A 82 4.83 -0.88 -11.66
N TYR A 83 4.26 -1.91 -12.26
CA TYR A 83 3.41 -2.88 -11.58
C TYR A 83 4.16 -4.20 -11.37
N LEU A 84 4.45 -4.49 -10.13
CA LEU A 84 4.93 -5.78 -9.64
C LEU A 84 3.75 -6.51 -9.01
N ARG A 85 3.53 -7.77 -9.38
CA ARG A 85 2.41 -8.57 -8.85
C ARG A 85 2.72 -9.08 -7.44
N GLY A 86 1.68 -9.06 -6.59
CA GLY A 86 1.67 -9.75 -5.31
C GLY A 86 1.00 -11.13 -5.42
N ASN A 87 0.77 -11.76 -4.27
CA ASN A 87 0.20 -13.12 -4.21
C ASN A 87 -1.30 -13.17 -4.54
N HIS A 88 -2.01 -12.07 -4.46
CA HIS A 88 -3.40 -11.96 -4.90
C HIS A 88 -3.55 -11.68 -6.41
N ASP A 89 -2.49 -11.21 -7.05
CA ASP A 89 -2.53 -10.87 -8.47
C ASP A 89 -2.22 -12.09 -9.35
N THR A 90 -2.89 -12.20 -10.49
CA THR A 90 -2.60 -13.22 -11.49
C THR A 90 -1.97 -12.67 -12.75
N GLU A 91 -1.24 -13.53 -13.45
CA GLU A 91 -0.77 -13.20 -14.78
C GLU A 91 -1.95 -13.08 -15.74
N GLU A 92 -2.21 -11.85 -16.21
CA GLU A 92 -3.15 -11.63 -17.28
C GLU A 92 -2.44 -11.66 -18.64
N LYS A 93 -2.92 -12.51 -19.51
CA LYS A 93 -2.60 -12.40 -20.93
C LYS A 93 -3.45 -11.26 -21.50
N ASN A 94 -3.02 -10.02 -21.29
CA ASN A 94 -3.68 -8.88 -21.88
C ASN A 94 -3.18 -8.71 -23.31
N GLU A 95 -4.11 -8.67 -24.24
CA GLU A 95 -3.84 -8.32 -25.66
C GLU A 95 -3.61 -6.81 -25.80
N ASP A 96 -4.09 -6.00 -24.85
CA ASP A 96 -3.91 -4.55 -24.85
C ASP A 96 -2.54 -4.17 -24.23
N VAL A 97 -1.67 -3.63 -25.07
CA VAL A 97 -0.37 -3.11 -24.64
C VAL A 97 -0.55 -1.65 -24.23
N TYR A 98 -0.34 -1.37 -22.94
CA TYR A 98 -0.27 0.00 -22.42
C TYR A 98 1.19 0.42 -22.32
N PRO A 99 1.68 1.38 -23.14
CA PRO A 99 3.10 1.75 -23.16
C PRO A 99 3.63 2.25 -21.82
N ASN A 100 2.76 2.82 -21.01
CA ASN A 100 3.04 3.36 -19.68
C ASN A 100 2.74 2.39 -18.52
N LEU A 101 2.35 1.14 -18.81
CA LEU A 101 2.28 0.05 -17.83
C LEU A 101 3.52 -0.82 -17.99
N LYS A 102 4.41 -0.74 -17.02
CA LYS A 102 5.66 -1.49 -16.98
C LYS A 102 5.54 -2.61 -15.95
N THR A 103 5.72 -3.85 -16.38
CA THR A 103 5.54 -5.04 -15.53
C THR A 103 6.86 -5.76 -15.27
N PHE A 104 6.86 -6.58 -14.24
CA PHE A 104 7.96 -7.42 -13.82
C PHE A 104 7.63 -8.90 -14.05
N SER A 105 8.55 -9.78 -13.70
CA SER A 105 8.41 -11.22 -13.79
C SER A 105 9.24 -11.91 -12.70
N GLU A 106 9.33 -13.23 -12.73
CA GLU A 106 10.21 -14.01 -11.81
C GLU A 106 11.72 -13.79 -12.05
N GLU A 107 12.10 -12.95 -13.02
CA GLU A 107 13.48 -12.50 -13.26
C GLU A 107 13.61 -11.02 -12.97
N TRP A 108 14.80 -10.59 -12.47
CA TRP A 108 15.08 -9.18 -12.23
C TRP A 108 14.97 -8.36 -13.50
N ARG A 109 14.18 -7.31 -13.46
CA ARG A 109 14.04 -6.35 -14.53
C ARG A 109 14.26 -4.94 -14.00
N THR A 110 15.02 -4.14 -14.76
CA THR A 110 15.31 -2.74 -14.41
C THR A 110 14.71 -1.79 -15.43
N TYR A 111 14.09 -0.73 -14.94
CA TYR A 111 13.67 0.44 -15.71
C TYR A 111 14.45 1.65 -15.24
N SER A 112 15.16 2.35 -16.16
CA SER A 112 16.06 3.44 -15.83
C SER A 112 15.47 4.80 -16.19
N TYR A 113 15.62 5.76 -15.30
CA TYR A 113 15.20 7.15 -15.42
C TYR A 113 16.40 8.07 -15.11
N GLY A 114 17.29 8.25 -16.09
CA GLY A 114 18.56 8.94 -15.88
C GLY A 114 19.50 8.14 -14.99
N ASN A 115 19.85 8.68 -13.83
CA ASN A 115 20.68 8.02 -12.81
C ASN A 115 19.84 7.27 -11.74
N VAL A 116 18.54 7.08 -11.97
CA VAL A 116 17.65 6.33 -11.08
C VAL A 116 17.24 5.02 -11.74
N ASP A 117 17.61 3.91 -11.13
CA ASP A 117 17.23 2.56 -11.56
C ASP A 117 16.15 1.99 -10.65
N ILE A 118 15.05 1.52 -11.25
CA ILE A 118 13.95 0.85 -10.55
C ILE A 118 13.97 -0.61 -10.98
N THR A 119 14.35 -1.48 -10.06
CA THR A 119 14.57 -2.90 -10.30
C THR A 119 13.56 -3.72 -9.50
N GLY A 120 12.81 -4.58 -10.16
CA GLY A 120 11.80 -5.41 -9.51
C GLY A 120 11.87 -6.87 -9.94
N LEU A 121 11.36 -7.74 -9.07
CA LEU A 121 11.24 -9.17 -9.31
C LEU A 121 10.01 -9.69 -8.56
N GLU A 122 9.19 -10.49 -9.23
CA GLU A 122 8.06 -11.18 -8.62
C GLU A 122 8.55 -12.47 -7.94
N LEU A 123 8.25 -12.59 -6.64
CA LEU A 123 8.61 -13.79 -5.88
C LEU A 123 7.71 -14.97 -6.26
N GLY A 124 8.33 -16.06 -6.61
CA GLY A 124 7.66 -17.29 -7.00
C GLY A 124 8.39 -18.54 -6.48
N PRO A 125 7.82 -19.73 -6.69
CA PRO A 125 8.42 -20.99 -6.23
C PRO A 125 9.84 -21.25 -6.77
N ASN A 126 10.13 -20.71 -7.96
CA ASN A 126 11.40 -20.97 -8.65
C ASN A 126 12.54 -20.05 -8.21
N ASN A 127 12.23 -18.90 -7.60
CA ASN A 127 13.25 -17.90 -7.27
C ASN A 127 13.33 -17.51 -5.78
N SER A 128 12.39 -17.92 -4.94
CA SER A 128 12.23 -17.47 -3.54
C SER A 128 13.48 -17.54 -2.66
N THR A 129 14.44 -18.38 -3.00
CA THR A 129 15.72 -18.50 -2.28
C THR A 129 16.93 -17.96 -3.04
N SER A 130 16.84 -17.90 -4.37
CA SER A 130 17.96 -17.54 -5.26
C SER A 130 18.01 -16.06 -5.63
N PHE A 131 16.91 -15.33 -5.53
CA PHE A 131 16.81 -13.94 -6.01
C PHE A 131 17.83 -12.99 -5.36
N TYR A 132 18.24 -13.25 -4.12
CA TYR A 132 19.27 -12.43 -3.48
C TYR A 132 20.63 -12.49 -4.21
N SER A 133 21.01 -13.68 -4.70
CA SER A 133 22.30 -13.88 -5.36
C SER A 133 22.35 -13.36 -6.79
N THR A 134 21.19 -13.23 -7.42
CA THR A 134 21.06 -12.76 -8.81
C THR A 134 20.84 -11.25 -8.91
N LEU A 135 20.56 -10.56 -7.79
CA LEU A 135 20.43 -9.10 -7.76
C LEU A 135 21.77 -8.43 -8.01
N SER A 136 21.82 -7.66 -9.10
CA SER A 136 23.00 -6.86 -9.49
C SER A 136 22.55 -5.43 -9.78
N LEU A 137 23.06 -4.46 -9.02
CA LEU A 137 22.71 -3.05 -9.09
C LEU A 137 23.96 -2.19 -9.37
N ASN A 138 23.78 -1.12 -10.14
CA ASN A 138 24.85 -0.18 -10.42
C ASN A 138 25.12 0.69 -9.16
N PRO A 139 26.32 0.63 -8.55
CA PRO A 139 26.62 1.39 -7.34
C PRO A 139 26.62 2.91 -7.53
N GLU A 140 26.79 3.39 -8.78
CA GLU A 140 26.84 4.82 -9.13
C GLU A 140 25.44 5.42 -9.35
N HIS A 141 24.41 4.57 -9.41
CA HIS A 141 23.01 5.01 -9.57
C HIS A 141 22.26 5.00 -8.22
N ILE A 142 21.17 5.71 -8.18
CA ILE A 142 20.16 5.57 -7.12
C ILE A 142 19.32 4.34 -7.46
N ASN A 143 19.37 3.35 -6.59
CA ASN A 143 18.72 2.06 -6.82
C ASN A 143 17.47 1.90 -5.94
N ILE A 144 16.32 1.87 -6.59
CA ILE A 144 15.04 1.52 -5.98
C ILE A 144 14.75 0.06 -6.33
N VAL A 145 14.54 -0.77 -5.32
CA VAL A 145 14.18 -2.18 -5.52
C VAL A 145 12.73 -2.39 -5.12
N MET A 146 11.96 -3.06 -5.96
CA MET A 146 10.56 -3.41 -5.69
C MET A 146 10.45 -4.90 -5.42
N LEU A 147 9.81 -5.27 -4.32
CA LEU A 147 9.44 -6.64 -3.95
C LEU A 147 8.08 -6.65 -3.25
N HIS A 148 7.39 -7.78 -3.29
CA HIS A 148 6.18 -8.03 -2.51
C HIS A 148 6.40 -9.22 -1.59
N GLY A 149 6.18 -9.04 -0.28
CA GLY A 149 6.31 -10.08 0.72
C GLY A 149 6.72 -9.56 2.10
N THR A 150 6.54 -10.40 3.11
CA THR A 150 6.82 -10.07 4.52
C THR A 150 8.31 -10.16 4.85
N LEU A 151 8.87 -9.14 5.51
CA LEU A 151 10.20 -9.23 6.12
C LEU A 151 10.20 -10.27 7.25
N SER A 152 11.06 -11.26 7.15
CA SER A 152 11.12 -12.39 8.10
C SER A 152 12.47 -13.08 8.09
N ASP A 153 12.86 -13.61 9.24
CA ASP A 153 14.02 -14.54 9.34
C ASP A 153 13.66 -15.98 8.98
N SER A 154 12.37 -16.30 8.88
CA SER A 154 11.91 -17.62 8.43
C SER A 154 12.03 -17.78 6.91
N VAL A 155 12.13 -19.01 6.46
CA VAL A 155 12.12 -19.34 5.01
C VAL A 155 10.69 -19.58 4.55
N GLY A 156 10.32 -19.02 3.41
CA GLY A 156 8.99 -19.18 2.81
C GLY A 156 8.89 -18.49 1.47
N LEU A 157 7.81 -18.74 0.75
CA LEU A 157 7.63 -18.24 -0.63
C LEU A 157 7.70 -16.73 -0.71
N GLU A 158 7.02 -16.04 0.21
CA GLU A 158 6.92 -14.57 0.26
C GLU A 158 7.66 -13.99 1.47
N LYS A 159 8.68 -14.71 1.95
CA LYS A 159 9.49 -14.27 3.07
C LYS A 159 10.78 -13.65 2.59
N ILE A 160 10.99 -12.39 2.95
CA ILE A 160 12.15 -11.60 2.56
C ILE A 160 13.06 -11.44 3.77
N LYS A 161 14.27 -12.01 3.67
CA LYS A 161 15.27 -11.88 4.72
C LYS A 161 16.11 -10.61 4.48
N LEU A 162 15.85 -9.57 5.26
CA LEU A 162 16.48 -8.26 5.09
C LEU A 162 18.01 -8.33 5.15
N SER A 163 18.58 -9.21 6.00
CA SER A 163 20.02 -9.37 6.10
C SER A 163 20.70 -9.81 4.80
N ASN A 164 19.98 -10.49 3.89
CA ASN A 164 20.49 -10.92 2.60
C ASN A 164 20.50 -9.81 1.53
N LEU A 165 19.84 -8.68 1.81
CA LEU A 165 19.80 -7.49 0.97
C LEU A 165 20.83 -6.42 1.38
N LYS A 166 21.50 -6.60 2.53
CA LYS A 166 22.55 -5.68 2.99
C LYS A 166 23.72 -5.62 2.01
N ASN A 167 24.26 -4.41 1.84
CA ASN A 167 25.41 -4.11 0.97
C ASN A 167 25.19 -4.49 -0.52
N LYS A 168 23.94 -4.47 -0.97
CA LYS A 168 23.54 -4.72 -2.36
C LYS A 168 23.38 -3.44 -3.17
N ASN A 169 23.82 -2.27 -2.65
CA ASN A 169 23.66 -0.95 -3.26
C ASN A 169 22.19 -0.50 -3.42
N ILE A 170 21.32 -0.95 -2.53
CA ILE A 170 19.91 -0.50 -2.50
C ILE A 170 19.85 0.83 -1.75
N ASP A 171 19.23 1.85 -2.34
CA ASP A 171 18.96 3.12 -1.68
C ASP A 171 17.55 3.10 -1.05
N TYR A 172 16.58 2.46 -1.74
CA TYR A 172 15.23 2.30 -1.25
C TYR A 172 14.63 0.95 -1.67
N LEU A 173 14.09 0.21 -0.72
CA LEU A 173 13.36 -1.03 -0.96
C LEU A 173 11.85 -0.77 -0.78
N ALA A 174 11.13 -0.75 -1.90
CA ALA A 174 9.69 -0.55 -1.97
C ALA A 174 8.98 -1.90 -1.78
N LEU A 175 8.33 -2.09 -0.63
CA LEU A 175 7.66 -3.32 -0.23
C LEU A 175 6.14 -3.20 -0.25
N GLY A 176 5.44 -4.28 -0.60
CA GLY A 176 4.04 -4.55 -0.34
C GLY A 176 3.85 -5.81 0.50
N ASP A 177 2.62 -6.16 0.87
CA ASP A 177 2.15 -7.27 1.72
C ASP A 177 1.71 -6.80 3.13
N ILE A 178 2.25 -5.72 3.64
CA ILE A 178 1.85 -5.16 4.93
C ILE A 178 0.98 -3.91 4.70
N HIS A 179 -0.26 -3.95 5.18
CA HIS A 179 -1.28 -2.93 4.91
C HIS A 179 -1.16 -1.65 5.78
N SER A 180 -0.10 -1.53 6.54
CA SER A 180 0.23 -0.35 7.33
C SER A 180 1.58 0.21 6.90
N PHE A 181 1.74 1.52 6.99
CA PHE A 181 3.06 2.13 6.79
C PHE A 181 4.02 1.63 7.86
N GLU A 182 5.13 1.08 7.41
CA GLU A 182 6.27 0.69 8.24
C GLU A 182 7.56 0.98 7.47
N ASP A 183 8.60 1.45 8.16
CA ASP A 183 9.89 1.71 7.56
C ASP A 183 11.06 1.35 8.46
N GLY A 184 12.24 1.29 7.88
CA GLY A 184 13.47 1.04 8.61
C GLY A 184 14.72 1.04 7.72
N GLU A 185 15.86 0.76 8.35
CA GLU A 185 17.16 0.72 7.67
C GLU A 185 17.47 -0.69 7.16
N ILE A 186 18.01 -0.79 5.95
CA ILE A 186 18.62 -2.00 5.41
C ILE A 186 20.07 -2.08 5.88
N ASP A 187 20.82 -1.00 5.62
CA ASP A 187 22.21 -0.81 5.99
C ASP A 187 22.53 0.71 6.02
N LYS A 188 23.81 1.08 5.92
CA LYS A 188 24.24 2.51 5.96
C LYS A 188 23.79 3.33 4.73
N ARG A 189 23.47 2.67 3.61
CA ARG A 189 23.06 3.31 2.36
C ARG A 189 21.55 3.36 2.22
N GLY A 190 20.87 2.26 2.54
CA GLY A 190 19.51 2.02 2.13
C GLY A 190 18.49 1.89 3.24
N HIS A 191 17.25 2.23 2.89
CA HIS A 191 16.07 2.08 3.72
C HIS A 191 15.03 1.20 3.03
N TYR A 192 14.14 0.61 3.81
CA TYR A 192 12.94 -0.04 3.28
C TYR A 192 11.68 0.65 3.78
N ALA A 193 10.60 0.54 3.03
CA ALA A 193 9.28 0.86 3.54
C ALA A 193 8.21 -0.04 2.92
N TYR A 194 7.22 -0.37 3.73
CA TYR A 194 5.89 -0.76 3.32
C TYR A 194 5.05 0.51 3.22
N SER A 195 4.44 0.74 2.07
CA SER A 195 3.57 1.92 1.91
C SER A 195 2.25 1.77 2.66
N GLY A 196 1.85 0.53 2.92
CA GLY A 196 0.49 0.21 3.31
C GLY A 196 -0.51 0.34 2.17
N CYS A 197 -1.77 0.07 2.46
CA CYS A 197 -2.87 0.25 1.50
C CYS A 197 -3.31 1.72 1.41
N LEU A 198 -4.02 2.08 0.32
CA LEU A 198 -4.52 3.45 0.13
C LEU A 198 -5.79 3.74 0.95
N GLU A 199 -6.59 2.71 1.24
CA GLU A 199 -7.81 2.78 2.04
C GLU A 199 -7.88 1.60 3.01
N GLY A 200 -8.18 1.85 4.28
CA GLY A 200 -8.48 0.78 5.23
C GLY A 200 -9.79 0.09 4.87
N ARG A 201 -9.83 -1.24 4.90
CA ARG A 201 -11.00 -2.03 4.48
C ARG A 201 -11.82 -2.54 5.65
N GLY A 202 -11.20 -2.68 6.80
CA GLY A 202 -11.84 -3.20 8.02
C GLY A 202 -11.13 -2.75 9.29
N PHE A 203 -11.62 -3.21 10.43
CA PHE A 203 -11.06 -2.87 11.75
C PHE A 203 -9.73 -3.58 12.08
N ASP A 204 -9.24 -4.40 11.21
CA ASP A 204 -7.89 -4.94 11.17
C ASP A 204 -6.89 -3.98 10.47
N GLU A 205 -7.40 -2.96 9.78
CA GLU A 205 -6.63 -1.96 9.04
C GLU A 205 -6.88 -0.54 9.57
N THR A 206 -6.78 -0.35 10.87
CA THR A 206 -7.01 0.95 11.53
C THR A 206 -5.91 1.96 11.22
N GLY A 207 -6.17 3.25 11.51
CA GLY A 207 -5.23 4.34 11.35
C GLY A 207 -5.19 4.96 9.97
N GLU A 208 -4.26 5.88 9.78
CA GLU A 208 -4.04 6.56 8.50
C GLU A 208 -3.51 5.58 7.45
N LYS A 209 -4.02 5.71 6.24
CA LYS A 209 -3.60 4.94 5.06
C LYS A 209 -3.17 5.90 3.96
N GLY A 210 -2.27 5.45 3.08
CA GLY A 210 -1.74 6.34 2.07
C GLY A 210 -0.65 5.72 1.22
N PHE A 211 0.32 6.52 0.84
CA PHE A 211 1.46 6.12 0.01
C PHE A 211 2.76 6.75 0.53
N VAL A 212 3.89 6.28 0.04
CA VAL A 212 5.18 6.91 0.28
C VAL A 212 5.56 7.77 -0.92
N LEU A 213 5.91 9.02 -0.67
CA LEU A 213 6.46 9.94 -1.65
C LEU A 213 7.98 9.93 -1.55
N LEU A 214 8.65 9.52 -2.61
CA LEU A 214 10.10 9.62 -2.75
C LEU A 214 10.43 10.95 -3.44
N ASP A 215 11.42 11.65 -2.92
CA ASP A 215 11.99 12.86 -3.52
C ASP A 215 13.48 12.68 -3.77
N ILE A 216 13.85 12.72 -5.04
CA ILE A 216 15.20 12.50 -5.52
C ILE A 216 15.74 13.82 -6.07
N ASN A 217 16.72 14.38 -5.36
CA ASN A 217 17.40 15.61 -5.71
C ASN A 217 18.89 15.33 -5.88
N GLU A 218 19.40 15.52 -7.10
CA GLU A 218 20.76 15.14 -7.48
C GLU A 218 21.01 13.65 -7.17
N ASP A 219 21.91 13.35 -6.23
CA ASP A 219 22.27 11.99 -5.83
C ASP A 219 21.71 11.59 -4.46
N LYS A 220 20.69 12.31 -3.97
CA LYS A 220 20.07 12.04 -2.66
C LYS A 220 18.62 11.66 -2.80
N LEU A 221 18.25 10.54 -2.20
CA LEU A 221 16.89 10.08 -2.04
C LEU A 221 16.41 10.36 -0.62
N SER A 222 15.25 10.98 -0.51
CA SER A 222 14.48 11.10 0.74
C SER A 222 13.07 10.57 0.51
N TYR A 223 12.39 10.18 1.57
CA TYR A 223 11.03 9.69 1.47
C TYR A 223 10.19 10.14 2.66
N SER A 224 8.88 10.18 2.47
CA SER A 224 7.91 10.50 3.52
C SER A 224 6.59 9.78 3.28
N PHE A 225 5.94 9.35 4.35
CA PHE A 225 4.57 8.85 4.28
C PHE A 225 3.61 10.01 4.04
N HIS A 226 2.67 9.81 3.11
CA HIS A 226 1.65 10.78 2.73
C HIS A 226 0.26 10.19 3.01
N PRO A 227 -0.42 10.60 4.10
CA PRO A 227 -1.79 10.18 4.38
C PRO A 227 -2.71 10.53 3.22
N PHE A 228 -3.50 9.57 2.75
CA PHE A 228 -4.27 9.74 1.52
C PHE A 228 -5.68 9.13 1.56
N CYS A 229 -5.99 8.31 2.56
CA CYS A 229 -7.30 7.67 2.68
C CYS A 229 -8.43 8.71 2.79
N GLU A 230 -9.59 8.36 2.29
CA GLU A 230 -10.80 9.19 2.40
C GLU A 230 -11.42 9.09 3.79
N ARG A 231 -11.23 7.94 4.47
CA ARG A 231 -11.71 7.67 5.84
C ARG A 231 -10.65 7.01 6.67
N ILE A 232 -10.56 7.40 7.91
CA ILE A 232 -9.74 6.70 8.91
C ILE A 232 -10.65 5.74 9.68
N ILE A 233 -10.24 4.48 9.80
CA ILE A 233 -10.89 3.52 10.67
C ILE A 233 -10.22 3.62 12.05
N ARG A 234 -11.02 3.89 13.06
CA ARG A 234 -10.56 4.12 14.44
C ARG A 234 -11.14 3.10 15.39
N GLU A 235 -10.32 2.61 16.30
CA GLU A 235 -10.76 1.83 17.44
C GLU A 235 -10.44 2.63 18.69
N ILE A 236 -11.47 2.93 19.51
CA ILE A 236 -11.32 3.73 20.73
C ILE A 236 -11.90 2.97 21.92
N ASN A 237 -11.22 3.09 23.06
CA ASN A 237 -11.67 2.55 24.33
C ASN A 237 -12.18 3.68 25.19
N VAL A 238 -13.44 3.59 25.63
CA VAL A 238 -14.09 4.59 26.47
C VAL A 238 -14.34 3.95 27.85
N ASP A 239 -13.60 4.40 28.85
CA ASP A 239 -13.79 3.93 30.23
C ASP A 239 -15.06 4.52 30.83
N VAL A 240 -15.99 3.65 31.21
CA VAL A 240 -17.30 4.01 31.77
C VAL A 240 -17.43 3.77 33.28
N SER A 241 -16.37 3.32 33.94
CA SER A 241 -16.37 2.92 35.39
C SER A 241 -16.88 3.97 36.35
N SER A 242 -16.79 5.25 36.00
CA SER A 242 -17.25 6.35 36.85
C SER A 242 -18.62 6.90 36.51
N LEU A 243 -19.31 6.28 35.53
CA LEU A 243 -20.57 6.78 34.99
C LEU A 243 -21.76 6.04 35.61
N ASN A 244 -22.81 6.80 35.95
CA ASN A 244 -23.93 6.29 36.75
C ASN A 244 -25.22 6.14 35.91
N ASN A 245 -25.19 6.45 34.63
CA ASN A 245 -26.36 6.35 33.75
C ASN A 245 -25.96 6.38 32.27
N ILE A 246 -26.85 5.87 31.43
CA ILE A 246 -26.68 5.79 29.97
C ILE A 246 -26.42 7.18 29.33
N PRO A 247 -27.15 8.27 29.64
CA PRO A 247 -26.87 9.58 29.08
C PRO A 247 -25.43 10.07 29.30
N SER A 248 -24.84 9.77 30.47
CA SER A 248 -23.44 10.11 30.75
C SER A 248 -22.46 9.30 29.90
N ILE A 249 -22.76 8.03 29.61
CA ILE A 249 -21.98 7.20 28.69
C ILE A 249 -22.03 7.78 27.28
N ILE A 250 -23.23 8.10 26.80
CA ILE A 250 -23.42 8.69 25.47
C ILE A 250 -22.62 10.00 25.37
N ALA A 251 -22.79 10.91 26.33
CA ALA A 251 -22.08 12.18 26.35
C ALA A 251 -20.54 12.03 26.39
N LYS A 252 -20.03 10.97 27.03
CA LYS A 252 -18.59 10.67 27.03
C LYS A 252 -18.13 10.16 25.67
N VAL A 253 -18.86 9.24 25.05
CA VAL A 253 -18.59 8.73 23.70
C VAL A 253 -18.60 9.89 22.69
N GLU A 254 -19.61 10.77 22.77
CA GLU A 254 -19.74 11.92 21.87
C GLU A 254 -18.54 12.89 21.92
N LYS A 255 -17.81 12.94 23.01
CA LYS A 255 -16.60 13.76 23.14
C LYS A 255 -15.37 13.14 22.45
N GLU A 256 -15.34 11.81 22.36
CA GLU A 256 -14.23 11.07 21.76
C GLU A 256 -14.40 10.87 20.26
N VAL A 257 -15.62 11.06 19.74
CA VAL A 257 -15.95 10.86 18.31
C VAL A 257 -16.11 12.20 17.61
N SER A 258 -15.50 12.35 16.45
CA SER A 258 -15.69 13.51 15.56
C SER A 258 -16.85 13.26 14.61
N PHE A 259 -18.05 13.75 14.93
CA PHE A 259 -19.26 13.60 14.08
C PHE A 259 -19.18 14.32 12.74
N ASN A 260 -18.21 15.22 12.54
CA ASN A 260 -18.03 15.94 11.29
C ASN A 260 -17.03 15.26 10.35
N SER A 261 -16.40 14.15 10.77
CA SER A 261 -15.50 13.38 9.94
C SER A 261 -16.28 12.25 9.23
N LYS A 262 -15.71 11.76 8.13
CA LYS A 262 -16.16 10.54 7.48
C LYS A 262 -15.61 9.27 8.15
N ASP A 263 -14.86 9.41 9.23
CA ASP A 263 -14.18 8.32 9.93
C ASP A 263 -15.15 7.25 10.43
N ILE A 264 -14.67 6.03 10.51
CA ILE A 264 -15.42 4.88 11.01
C ILE A 264 -14.87 4.51 12.38
N TYR A 265 -15.76 4.38 13.36
CA TYR A 265 -15.37 4.11 14.74
C TYR A 265 -15.88 2.74 15.21
N ARG A 266 -14.96 1.97 15.82
CA ARG A 266 -15.29 0.90 16.76
C ARG A 266 -15.12 1.46 18.16
N ILE A 267 -16.20 1.46 18.93
CA ILE A 267 -16.19 1.98 20.30
C ILE A 267 -16.30 0.81 21.27
N ASN A 268 -15.26 0.59 22.06
CA ASN A 268 -15.23 -0.39 23.13
C ASN A 268 -15.50 0.31 24.45
N LEU A 269 -16.63 0.01 25.08
CA LEU A 269 -16.89 0.45 26.44
C LEU A 269 -16.13 -0.47 27.39
N ILE A 270 -15.25 0.09 28.22
CA ILE A 270 -14.43 -0.65 29.21
C ILE A 270 -14.77 -0.21 30.62
N GLY A 271 -14.63 -1.15 31.58
CA GLY A 271 -14.95 -0.94 32.99
C GLY A 271 -16.37 -1.35 33.39
N ASP A 272 -16.67 -1.24 34.66
CA ASP A 272 -17.93 -1.66 35.26
C ASP A 272 -18.84 -0.45 35.48
N VAL A 273 -20.13 -0.62 35.22
CA VAL A 273 -21.16 0.39 35.51
C VAL A 273 -21.99 -0.05 36.73
N PRO A 274 -22.42 0.86 37.62
CA PRO A 274 -23.15 0.53 38.83
C PRO A 274 -24.67 0.29 38.60
N PHE A 275 -25.09 0.03 37.37
CA PHE A 275 -26.50 -0.16 37.01
C PHE A 275 -26.62 -1.25 35.95
N ASP A 276 -27.81 -1.93 35.92
CA ASP A 276 -28.14 -2.92 34.88
C ASP A 276 -28.38 -2.22 33.54
N SER A 277 -27.77 -2.74 32.49
CA SER A 277 -27.84 -2.20 31.12
C SER A 277 -29.03 -2.69 30.32
#